data_98435040248dfb21a56df0e107314472
#
_entry.id   98435040248dfb21a56df0e107314472
#
_cell.length_a   1.000
_cell.length_b   1.000
_cell.length_c   1.000
_cell.angle_alpha   90.00
_cell.angle_beta   90.00
_cell.angle_gamma   90.00
#
_symmetry.space_group_name_H-M   'P 1'
#
loop_
_entity.id
_entity.type
_entity.pdbx_description
1 polymer ?
#
loop_
_entity_poly.entity_id
_entity_poly.type
_entity_poly.pdbx_seq_one_letter_code
_entity_poly.pdbx_strand_id
1 'polypeptide(L)'
;IHQSSDVEYNSLVVVDENTIVLAYTGPGTDGYIKTFTVSANGADITQESVVEHAGSLGRYNSLIKMDGDSYLLAFAAPNDDGFLKTFTIPDDGSSITVAASEEHNTSHGEWNSVVQVDYNTYALAYYGYDTNGKYGLIQTFTIPLDGSTITEVASQKFTTTTSSGNHSSLIKLNSDEYALAYSGADADGYIKTYTISADGETITSVWSMEHDLNNGTWNDLILIDKNTYALSYTGNGSDGYIKTFDIVSGDVTGPAISNSSIAYDNSTISLLFNEAVYNTNANSGALEAGDFVLALSGGTATLTSTTPTSIAVSSGYNYTLGLGLSGTPNGSEVITIVPVQNAIFDANGTASSTTQ
;
A
#
# COMPACT_ATOMS: atom_id res chain seq x y z
N ILE A 1 15.80 -9.15 25.93
CA ILE A 1 15.07 -10.41 25.64
C ILE A 1 13.59 -10.12 25.81
N HIS A 2 12.81 -10.18 24.74
CA HIS A 2 11.35 -9.95 24.80
C HIS A 2 10.57 -11.22 25.20
N GLN A 3 11.17 -12.40 25.01
CA GLN A 3 10.62 -13.71 25.38
C GLN A 3 11.76 -14.70 25.63
N SER A 4 11.63 -15.59 26.61
CA SER A 4 12.72 -16.50 27.03
C SER A 4 12.74 -17.86 26.31
N SER A 5 11.69 -18.22 25.57
CA SER A 5 11.57 -19.51 24.85
C SER A 5 10.61 -19.41 23.68
N ASP A 6 10.84 -20.26 22.69
CA ASP A 6 9.93 -20.56 21.55
C ASP A 6 9.30 -19.32 20.93
N VAL A 7 10.07 -18.61 20.09
CA VAL A 7 9.59 -17.40 19.38
C VAL A 7 9.69 -17.63 17.90
N GLU A 8 8.55 -17.48 17.22
CA GLU A 8 8.41 -17.62 15.76
C GLU A 8 7.52 -16.51 15.18
N TYR A 9 7.55 -16.34 13.88
CA TYR A 9 6.62 -15.49 13.11
C TYR A 9 6.51 -14.05 13.64
N ASN A 10 7.65 -13.41 13.85
CA ASN A 10 7.73 -12.04 14.36
C ASN A 10 7.30 -11.04 13.27
N SER A 11 6.48 -10.06 13.65
CA SER A 11 6.13 -8.90 12.83
C SER A 11 6.26 -7.63 13.66
N LEU A 12 7.08 -6.69 13.21
CA LEU A 12 7.47 -5.49 13.96
C LEU A 12 7.05 -4.23 13.20
N VAL A 13 6.43 -3.28 13.91
CA VAL A 13 5.99 -1.99 13.34
C VAL A 13 6.39 -0.85 14.28
N VAL A 14 6.74 0.29 13.70
CA VAL A 14 6.99 1.54 14.43
C VAL A 14 5.65 2.20 14.78
N VAL A 15 5.49 2.58 16.03
CA VAL A 15 4.34 3.35 16.53
C VAL A 15 4.62 4.84 16.32
N ASP A 16 5.72 5.34 16.90
CA ASP A 16 6.22 6.70 16.78
C ASP A 16 7.77 6.73 16.82
N GLU A 17 8.38 7.89 17.13
CA GLU A 17 9.84 8.08 17.14
C GLU A 17 10.60 7.12 18.07
N ASN A 18 9.97 6.63 19.15
CA ASN A 18 10.62 5.81 20.17
C ASN A 18 9.79 4.61 20.64
N THR A 19 8.62 4.38 20.07
CA THR A 19 7.72 3.28 20.42
C THR A 19 7.58 2.30 19.27
N ILE A 20 7.66 1.01 19.56
CA ILE A 20 7.49 -0.08 18.60
C ILE A 20 6.48 -1.10 19.12
N VAL A 21 5.80 -1.78 18.20
CA VAL A 21 4.91 -2.90 18.50
C VAL A 21 5.37 -4.16 17.78
N LEU A 22 5.37 -5.27 18.49
CA LEU A 22 5.79 -6.60 18.04
C LEU A 22 4.64 -7.59 18.21
N ALA A 23 4.19 -8.20 17.11
CA ALA A 23 3.39 -9.41 17.14
C ALA A 23 4.29 -10.64 16.93
N TYR A 24 4.05 -11.72 17.67
CA TYR A 24 4.85 -12.94 17.58
C TYR A 24 4.10 -14.15 18.12
N THR A 25 4.57 -15.35 17.71
CA THR A 25 4.19 -16.62 18.35
C THR A 25 5.14 -16.90 19.49
N GLY A 26 4.61 -17.16 20.68
CA GLY A 26 5.37 -17.43 21.89
C GLY A 26 5.20 -18.85 22.40
N PRO A 27 5.51 -19.10 23.70
CA PRO A 27 5.41 -20.41 24.33
C PRO A 27 4.02 -21.03 24.18
N GLY A 28 3.96 -22.33 23.96
CA GLY A 28 2.71 -23.03 23.75
C GLY A 28 2.07 -22.79 22.37
N THR A 29 2.77 -22.08 21.49
CA THR A 29 2.28 -21.57 20.20
C THR A 29 1.25 -20.44 20.31
N ASP A 30 1.10 -19.85 21.50
CA ASP A 30 0.19 -18.72 21.72
C ASP A 30 0.66 -17.47 20.97
N GLY A 31 -0.28 -16.65 20.53
CA GLY A 31 0.01 -15.40 19.85
C GLY A 31 0.02 -14.21 20.81
N TYR A 32 1.10 -13.42 20.78
CA TYR A 32 1.26 -12.23 21.60
C TYR A 32 1.50 -10.98 20.77
N ILE A 33 1.02 -9.86 21.31
CA ILE A 33 1.38 -8.51 20.84
C ILE A 33 1.94 -7.73 22.02
N LYS A 34 3.09 -7.08 21.82
CA LYS A 34 3.81 -6.30 22.85
C LYS A 34 4.20 -4.94 22.32
N THR A 35 4.16 -3.94 23.18
CA THR A 35 4.71 -2.62 22.92
C THR A 35 5.99 -2.40 23.73
N PHE A 36 6.89 -1.63 23.14
CA PHE A 36 8.18 -1.29 23.76
C PHE A 36 8.51 0.18 23.46
N THR A 37 9.12 0.84 24.44
CA THR A 37 9.82 2.10 24.21
C THR A 37 11.31 1.85 24.03
N VAL A 38 11.95 2.60 23.14
CA VAL A 38 13.37 2.55 22.83
C VAL A 38 13.98 3.88 23.19
N SER A 39 15.02 3.89 24.04
CA SER A 39 15.72 5.13 24.40
C SER A 39 16.33 5.80 23.16
N ALA A 40 16.47 7.14 23.14
CA ALA A 40 16.96 7.91 22.01
C ALA A 40 18.35 7.47 21.49
N ASN A 41 19.19 6.87 22.34
CA ASN A 41 20.50 6.32 21.94
C ASN A 41 20.44 4.83 21.56
N GLY A 42 19.25 4.21 21.58
CA GLY A 42 19.04 2.78 21.29
C GLY A 42 19.58 1.81 22.34
N ALA A 43 20.06 2.30 23.49
CA ALA A 43 20.71 1.46 24.50
C ALA A 43 19.72 0.66 25.36
N ASP A 44 18.55 1.22 25.63
CA ASP A 44 17.53 0.64 26.48
C ASP A 44 16.24 0.38 25.71
N ILE A 45 15.64 -0.79 25.94
CA ILE A 45 14.34 -1.18 25.43
C ILE A 45 13.48 -1.61 26.63
N THR A 46 12.36 -0.91 26.85
CA THR A 46 11.43 -1.17 27.95
C THR A 46 10.11 -1.69 27.41
N GLN A 47 9.60 -2.81 27.95
CA GLN A 47 8.27 -3.31 27.62
C GLN A 47 7.22 -2.46 28.36
N GLU A 48 6.23 -1.92 27.63
CA GLU A 48 5.14 -1.10 28.17
C GLU A 48 3.87 -1.93 28.37
N SER A 49 3.45 -2.69 27.37
CA SER A 49 2.21 -3.47 27.42
C SER A 49 2.34 -4.83 26.74
N VAL A 50 1.45 -5.75 27.08
CA VAL A 50 1.32 -7.07 26.45
C VAL A 50 -0.12 -7.55 26.45
N VAL A 51 -0.54 -8.12 25.31
CA VAL A 51 -1.82 -8.81 25.16
C VAL A 51 -1.60 -10.11 24.41
N GLU A 52 -2.28 -11.16 24.85
CA GLU A 52 -2.40 -12.41 24.11
C GLU A 52 -3.51 -12.24 23.05
N HIS A 53 -3.13 -12.27 21.75
CA HIS A 53 -4.10 -12.14 20.68
C HIS A 53 -4.71 -13.48 20.26
N ALA A 54 -4.03 -14.60 20.57
CA ALA A 54 -4.51 -15.96 20.34
C ALA A 54 -3.98 -16.90 21.42
N GLY A 55 -4.88 -17.60 22.13
CA GLY A 55 -4.55 -18.53 23.22
C GLY A 55 -4.04 -19.90 22.75
N SER A 56 -3.90 -20.10 21.44
CA SER A 56 -3.18 -21.20 20.79
C SER A 56 -3.03 -20.91 19.31
N LEU A 57 -1.94 -21.39 18.68
CA LEU A 57 -1.63 -21.27 17.25
C LEU A 57 -1.71 -19.83 16.69
N GLY A 58 -1.17 -18.84 17.40
CA GLY A 58 -1.01 -17.48 16.91
C GLY A 58 0.18 -17.34 15.97
N ARG A 59 0.09 -17.89 14.74
CA ARG A 59 1.20 -18.05 13.79
C ARG A 59 1.06 -17.15 12.56
N TYR A 60 2.15 -17.05 11.78
CA TYR A 60 2.19 -16.33 10.50
C TYR A 60 1.72 -14.88 10.64
N ASN A 61 2.19 -14.22 11.69
CA ASN A 61 1.79 -12.85 12.03
C ASN A 61 2.24 -11.85 10.97
N SER A 62 1.33 -11.03 10.49
CA SER A 62 1.59 -9.86 9.64
C SER A 62 0.87 -8.65 10.23
N LEU A 63 1.64 -7.73 10.80
CA LEU A 63 1.14 -6.54 11.50
C LEU A 63 1.45 -5.29 10.70
N ILE A 64 0.48 -4.40 10.55
CA ILE A 64 0.67 -3.06 9.99
C ILE A 64 0.05 -1.99 10.88
N LYS A 65 0.62 -0.78 10.84
CA LYS A 65 -0.01 0.42 11.37
C LYS A 65 -1.04 0.90 10.35
N MET A 66 -2.24 1.17 10.82
CA MET A 66 -3.29 1.90 10.12
C MET A 66 -3.09 3.41 10.38
N ASP A 67 -4.11 4.22 10.25
CA ASP A 67 -4.04 5.63 10.63
C ASP A 67 -4.28 5.84 12.14
N GLY A 68 -3.68 6.89 12.69
CA GLY A 68 -3.78 7.21 14.11
C GLY A 68 -3.22 6.09 14.99
N ASP A 69 -4.00 5.71 16.00
CA ASP A 69 -3.64 4.70 17.00
C ASP A 69 -4.09 3.28 16.61
N SER A 70 -4.53 3.06 15.37
CA SER A 70 -5.10 1.79 14.92
C SER A 70 -4.06 0.91 14.23
N TYR A 71 -4.17 -0.41 14.46
CA TYR A 71 -3.28 -1.45 13.93
C TYR A 71 -4.09 -2.63 13.44
N LEU A 72 -3.62 -3.26 12.36
CA LEU A 72 -4.21 -4.46 11.79
C LEU A 72 -3.21 -5.61 11.85
N LEU A 73 -3.64 -6.75 12.41
CA LEU A 73 -2.89 -8.00 12.48
C LEU A 73 -3.62 -9.10 11.73
N ALA A 74 -2.97 -9.72 10.77
CA ALA A 74 -3.36 -10.99 10.17
C ALA A 74 -2.56 -12.14 10.80
N PHE A 75 -3.20 -13.25 11.12
CA PHE A 75 -2.56 -14.42 11.74
C PHE A 75 -3.37 -15.70 11.52
N ALA A 76 -2.72 -16.86 11.68
CA ALA A 76 -3.40 -18.15 11.80
C ALA A 76 -3.66 -18.48 13.28
N ALA A 77 -4.86 -18.99 13.55
CA ALA A 77 -5.38 -19.39 14.85
C ALA A 77 -5.55 -20.93 14.94
N PRO A 78 -6.18 -21.49 15.98
CA PRO A 78 -6.45 -22.93 16.07
C PRO A 78 -7.09 -23.51 14.82
N ASN A 79 -6.65 -24.70 14.44
CA ASN A 79 -6.98 -25.41 13.19
C ASN A 79 -6.41 -24.75 11.91
N ASP A 80 -5.44 -23.84 12.08
CA ASP A 80 -4.87 -22.99 11.03
C ASP A 80 -5.87 -21.97 10.45
N ASP A 81 -7.02 -21.76 11.09
CA ASP A 81 -8.04 -20.79 10.67
C ASP A 81 -7.45 -19.38 10.58
N GLY A 82 -7.82 -18.63 9.54
CA GLY A 82 -7.28 -17.30 9.28
C GLY A 82 -8.07 -16.19 9.97
N PHE A 83 -7.40 -15.34 10.73
CA PHE A 83 -8.00 -14.21 11.44
C PHE A 83 -7.37 -12.87 11.09
N LEU A 84 -8.20 -11.84 11.08
CA LEU A 84 -7.83 -10.45 11.16
C LEU A 84 -8.27 -9.88 12.49
N LYS A 85 -7.39 -9.14 13.17
CA LYS A 85 -7.74 -8.36 14.36
C LYS A 85 -7.24 -6.94 14.23
N THR A 86 -8.05 -6.00 14.68
CA THR A 86 -7.66 -4.60 14.84
C THR A 86 -7.43 -4.28 16.31
N PHE A 87 -6.46 -3.40 16.53
CA PHE A 87 -6.07 -2.94 17.87
C PHE A 87 -5.99 -1.44 17.90
N THR A 88 -6.30 -0.86 19.05
CA THR A 88 -5.95 0.52 19.38
C THR A 88 -4.75 0.50 20.33
N ILE A 89 -3.68 1.21 19.93
CA ILE A 89 -2.42 1.32 20.68
C ILE A 89 -2.02 2.81 20.65
N PRO A 90 -2.06 3.54 21.77
CA PRO A 90 -1.65 4.93 21.82
C PRO A 90 -0.16 5.08 21.54
N ASP A 91 0.28 6.27 21.13
CA ASP A 91 1.66 6.57 20.75
C ASP A 91 2.69 6.18 21.81
N ASP A 92 2.35 6.31 23.10
CA ASP A 92 3.23 5.90 24.21
C ASP A 92 3.28 4.38 24.46
N GLY A 93 2.50 3.60 23.72
CA GLY A 93 2.44 2.13 23.85
C GLY A 93 1.87 1.63 25.18
N SER A 94 1.29 2.49 26.01
CA SER A 94 0.87 2.17 27.40
C SER A 94 -0.23 1.13 27.50
N SER A 95 -1.00 0.94 26.44
CA SER A 95 -2.10 -0.04 26.38
C SER A 95 -2.29 -0.64 25.00
N ILE A 96 -2.88 -1.85 24.94
CA ILE A 96 -3.27 -2.53 23.72
C ILE A 96 -4.71 -3.00 23.90
N THR A 97 -5.62 -2.50 23.07
CA THR A 97 -7.05 -2.84 23.14
C THR A 97 -7.51 -3.43 21.82
N VAL A 98 -8.17 -4.59 21.83
CA VAL A 98 -8.79 -5.17 20.64
C VAL A 98 -10.03 -4.35 20.27
N ALA A 99 -10.10 -3.87 19.02
CA ALA A 99 -11.24 -3.14 18.50
C ALA A 99 -12.21 -4.04 17.73
N ALA A 100 -11.70 -4.90 16.83
CA ALA A 100 -12.51 -5.87 16.09
C ALA A 100 -11.74 -7.18 15.86
N SER A 101 -12.47 -8.23 15.50
CA SER A 101 -11.92 -9.53 15.10
C SER A 101 -12.84 -10.16 14.07
N GLU A 102 -12.26 -10.64 12.96
CA GLU A 102 -12.95 -11.31 11.86
C GLU A 102 -12.19 -12.57 11.45
N GLU A 103 -12.91 -13.65 11.22
CA GLU A 103 -12.37 -14.89 10.66
C GLU A 103 -12.49 -14.83 9.12
N HIS A 104 -11.36 -14.60 8.44
CA HIS A 104 -11.33 -14.46 6.99
C HIS A 104 -11.25 -15.81 6.25
N ASN A 105 -10.83 -16.88 6.93
CA ASN A 105 -10.81 -18.23 6.37
C ASN A 105 -10.97 -19.29 7.46
N THR A 106 -12.00 -20.13 7.34
CA THR A 106 -12.41 -21.13 8.35
C THR A 106 -11.59 -22.43 8.33
N SER A 107 -10.52 -22.49 7.55
CA SER A 107 -9.74 -23.72 7.42
C SER A 107 -8.23 -23.50 7.32
N HIS A 108 -7.78 -22.41 6.69
CA HIS A 108 -6.35 -22.09 6.54
C HIS A 108 -6.18 -20.59 6.33
N GLY A 109 -5.30 -19.96 7.09
CA GLY A 109 -4.91 -18.56 6.98
C GLY A 109 -3.43 -18.40 7.28
N GLU A 110 -2.59 -19.12 6.52
CA GLU A 110 -1.16 -19.21 6.76
C GLU A 110 -0.37 -18.27 5.84
N TRP A 111 0.86 -17.93 6.22
CA TRP A 111 1.79 -17.11 5.41
C TRP A 111 1.20 -15.76 5.02
N ASN A 112 0.62 -15.09 6.01
CA ASN A 112 -0.06 -13.83 5.85
C ASN A 112 0.90 -12.70 5.47
N SER A 113 0.49 -11.86 4.52
CA SER A 113 1.14 -10.59 4.17
C SER A 113 0.07 -9.55 3.87
N VAL A 114 -0.07 -8.55 4.73
CA VAL A 114 -1.09 -7.51 4.66
C VAL A 114 -0.48 -6.16 4.26
N VAL A 115 -1.18 -5.42 3.39
CA VAL A 115 -0.81 -4.06 2.98
C VAL A 115 -2.04 -3.15 2.96
N GLN A 116 -1.83 -1.84 3.13
CA GLN A 116 -2.85 -0.83 2.92
C GLN A 116 -3.00 -0.53 1.42
N VAL A 117 -4.23 -0.58 0.92
CA VAL A 117 -4.58 -0.24 -0.47
C VAL A 117 -4.89 1.25 -0.57
N ASP A 118 -5.86 1.72 0.20
CA ASP A 118 -6.27 3.10 0.30
C ASP A 118 -6.66 3.41 1.76
N TYR A 119 -7.17 4.60 2.02
CA TYR A 119 -7.49 5.17 3.33
C TYR A 119 -8.17 4.20 4.31
N ASN A 120 -9.11 3.37 3.83
CA ASN A 120 -9.84 2.39 4.63
C ASN A 120 -9.89 1.00 3.97
N THR A 121 -9.07 0.76 2.96
CA THR A 121 -9.03 -0.49 2.19
C THR A 121 -7.69 -1.19 2.37
N TYR A 122 -7.74 -2.49 2.60
CA TYR A 122 -6.56 -3.33 2.88
C TYR A 122 -6.60 -4.57 2.01
N ALA A 123 -5.43 -5.07 1.62
CA ALA A 123 -5.27 -6.33 0.90
C ALA A 123 -4.42 -7.30 1.72
N LEU A 124 -4.84 -8.56 1.77
CA LEU A 124 -4.16 -9.66 2.45
C LEU A 124 -3.86 -10.75 1.42
N ALA A 125 -2.57 -11.08 1.24
CA ALA A 125 -2.14 -12.30 0.55
C ALA A 125 -1.87 -13.39 1.60
N TYR A 126 -2.37 -14.60 1.35
CA TYR A 126 -2.20 -15.72 2.28
C TYR A 126 -2.39 -17.07 1.58
N TYR A 127 -1.98 -18.13 2.23
CA TYR A 127 -2.28 -19.50 1.85
C TYR A 127 -3.55 -19.94 2.57
N GLY A 128 -4.60 -20.17 1.81
CA GLY A 128 -5.93 -20.42 2.32
C GLY A 128 -6.64 -21.60 1.69
N TYR A 129 -7.85 -21.88 2.16
CA TYR A 129 -8.71 -22.94 1.64
C TYR A 129 -9.93 -22.34 0.95
N ASP A 130 -10.28 -22.89 -0.22
CA ASP A 130 -11.57 -22.68 -0.83
C ASP A 130 -12.30 -24.01 -1.04
N THR A 131 -13.47 -23.97 -1.65
CA THR A 131 -14.29 -25.18 -1.88
C THR A 131 -13.60 -26.30 -2.67
N ASN A 132 -12.47 -26.01 -3.34
CA ASN A 132 -11.77 -26.93 -4.24
C ASN A 132 -10.38 -27.34 -3.73
N GLY A 133 -9.92 -26.80 -2.59
CA GLY A 133 -8.61 -27.11 -2.03
C GLY A 133 -7.85 -25.91 -1.50
N LYS A 134 -6.56 -26.07 -1.20
CA LYS A 134 -5.69 -25.02 -0.67
C LYS A 134 -5.01 -24.28 -1.82
N TYR A 135 -5.06 -22.98 -1.79
CA TYR A 135 -4.51 -22.07 -2.80
C TYR A 135 -3.92 -20.82 -2.17
N GLY A 136 -3.06 -20.14 -2.90
CA GLY A 136 -2.74 -18.74 -2.61
C GLY A 136 -3.91 -17.82 -2.96
N LEU A 137 -4.32 -17.00 -2.01
CA LEU A 137 -5.47 -16.09 -2.10
C LEU A 137 -5.04 -14.66 -1.81
N ILE A 138 -5.57 -13.70 -2.57
CA ILE A 138 -5.60 -12.29 -2.21
C ILE A 138 -7.04 -11.94 -1.86
N GLN A 139 -7.25 -11.39 -0.67
CA GLN A 139 -8.52 -10.83 -0.24
C GLN A 139 -8.38 -9.35 0.07
N THR A 140 -9.43 -8.59 -0.20
CA THR A 140 -9.51 -7.17 0.15
C THR A 140 -10.57 -6.95 1.23
N PHE A 141 -10.33 -5.96 2.09
CA PHE A 141 -11.18 -5.64 3.23
C PHE A 141 -11.35 -4.14 3.35
N THR A 142 -12.55 -3.71 3.73
CA THR A 142 -12.80 -2.35 4.20
C THR A 142 -12.78 -2.33 5.73
N ILE A 143 -11.93 -1.48 6.30
CA ILE A 143 -11.76 -1.31 7.75
C ILE A 143 -11.72 0.19 8.02
N PRO A 144 -12.70 0.75 8.76
CA PRO A 144 -12.68 2.18 9.12
C PRO A 144 -11.46 2.50 9.98
N LEU A 145 -11.06 3.77 10.03
CA LEU A 145 -9.85 4.22 10.72
C LEU A 145 -9.79 3.88 12.20
N ASP A 146 -10.95 3.81 12.85
CA ASP A 146 -11.04 3.42 14.26
C ASP A 146 -10.92 1.90 14.47
N GLY A 147 -10.78 1.14 13.38
CA GLY A 147 -10.68 -0.32 13.41
C GLY A 147 -11.94 -1.05 13.89
N SER A 148 -13.09 -0.38 14.02
CA SER A 148 -14.29 -0.90 14.70
C SER A 148 -14.96 -2.06 13.99
N THR A 149 -14.75 -2.23 12.68
CA THR A 149 -15.32 -3.31 11.87
C THR A 149 -14.33 -3.75 10.79
N ILE A 150 -14.42 -5.02 10.40
CA ILE A 150 -13.67 -5.61 9.29
C ILE A 150 -14.68 -6.22 8.33
N THR A 151 -14.70 -5.79 7.08
CA THR A 151 -15.66 -6.28 6.07
C THR A 151 -14.91 -6.75 4.84
N GLU A 152 -15.09 -8.00 4.44
CA GLU A 152 -14.55 -8.55 3.19
C GLU A 152 -15.22 -7.85 1.99
N VAL A 153 -14.42 -7.52 0.97
CA VAL A 153 -14.86 -6.87 -0.27
C VAL A 153 -14.75 -7.82 -1.46
N ALA A 154 -13.55 -8.34 -1.73
CA ALA A 154 -13.29 -9.22 -2.85
C ALA A 154 -12.24 -10.29 -2.51
N SER A 155 -12.23 -11.37 -3.28
CA SER A 155 -11.26 -12.46 -3.16
C SER A 155 -10.85 -12.98 -4.53
N GLN A 156 -9.55 -13.24 -4.72
CA GLN A 156 -9.00 -13.82 -5.95
C GLN A 156 -7.87 -14.82 -5.63
N LYS A 157 -7.84 -15.93 -6.37
CA LYS A 157 -6.70 -16.84 -6.34
C LYS A 157 -5.51 -16.25 -7.09
N PHE A 158 -4.34 -16.31 -6.50
CA PHE A 158 -3.10 -16.02 -7.24
C PHE A 158 -2.36 -17.27 -7.72
N THR A 159 -2.74 -18.45 -7.25
CA THR A 159 -2.23 -19.73 -7.75
C THR A 159 -3.35 -20.53 -8.44
N THR A 160 -2.96 -21.36 -9.42
CA THR A 160 -3.88 -22.24 -10.16
C THR A 160 -3.81 -23.69 -9.71
N THR A 161 -2.71 -24.06 -9.04
CA THR A 161 -2.47 -25.41 -8.51
C THR A 161 -2.72 -25.43 -7.01
N THR A 162 -3.27 -26.53 -6.52
CA THR A 162 -3.44 -26.76 -5.08
C THR A 162 -2.09 -26.91 -4.37
N SER A 163 -2.06 -26.60 -3.08
CA SER A 163 -0.86 -26.68 -2.24
C SER A 163 0.29 -25.75 -2.68
N SER A 164 -0.06 -24.61 -3.28
CA SER A 164 0.87 -23.56 -3.71
C SER A 164 0.39 -22.19 -3.20
N GLY A 165 1.32 -21.23 -3.09
CA GLY A 165 1.03 -19.88 -2.57
C GLY A 165 1.49 -19.65 -1.13
N ASN A 166 2.46 -20.43 -0.67
CA ASN A 166 3.09 -20.27 0.65
C ASN A 166 4.14 -19.16 0.63
N HIS A 167 4.59 -18.74 1.84
CA HIS A 167 5.67 -17.78 2.04
C HIS A 167 5.45 -16.48 1.25
N SER A 168 4.23 -15.94 1.35
CA SER A 168 3.80 -14.74 0.65
C SER A 168 4.47 -13.48 1.21
N SER A 169 4.93 -12.60 0.32
CA SER A 169 5.36 -11.24 0.63
C SER A 169 4.71 -10.29 -0.37
N LEU A 170 3.73 -9.51 0.09
CA LEU A 170 2.96 -8.55 -0.69
C LEU A 170 3.43 -7.13 -0.35
N ILE A 171 3.75 -6.35 -1.35
CA ILE A 171 4.12 -4.93 -1.19
C ILE A 171 3.33 -4.05 -2.15
N LYS A 172 3.12 -2.79 -1.76
CA LYS A 172 2.56 -1.75 -2.63
C LYS A 172 3.68 -1.14 -3.47
N LEU A 173 3.48 -1.03 -4.79
CA LEU A 173 4.44 -0.45 -5.72
C LEU A 173 4.17 1.04 -5.94
N ASN A 174 2.88 1.38 -6.15
CA ASN A 174 2.39 2.74 -6.37
C ASN A 174 0.93 2.87 -5.90
N SER A 175 0.16 3.80 -6.45
CA SER A 175 -1.22 4.08 -6.01
C SER A 175 -2.15 2.86 -6.06
N ASP A 176 -2.05 2.04 -7.09
CA ASP A 176 -2.96 0.92 -7.40
C ASP A 176 -2.26 -0.39 -7.76
N GLU A 177 -0.93 -0.42 -7.86
CA GLU A 177 -0.17 -1.61 -8.19
C GLU A 177 0.55 -2.22 -7.00
N TYR A 178 0.64 -3.54 -7.03
CA TYR A 178 1.19 -4.39 -5.96
C TYR A 178 2.06 -5.48 -6.56
N ALA A 179 3.13 -5.85 -5.86
CA ALA A 179 3.92 -7.04 -6.17
C ALA A 179 3.79 -8.06 -5.05
N LEU A 180 3.63 -9.33 -5.44
CA LEU A 180 3.54 -10.49 -4.57
C LEU A 180 4.62 -11.49 -4.94
N ALA A 181 5.57 -11.73 -4.03
CA ALA A 181 6.48 -12.87 -4.10
C ALA A 181 5.88 -14.05 -3.30
N TYR A 182 5.96 -15.26 -3.83
CA TYR A 182 5.40 -16.45 -3.18
C TYR A 182 6.06 -17.74 -3.68
N SER A 183 5.87 -18.83 -2.93
CA SER A 183 6.24 -20.19 -3.37
C SER A 183 5.08 -20.83 -4.12
N GLY A 184 5.34 -21.26 -5.34
CA GLY A 184 4.39 -21.95 -6.20
C GLY A 184 4.35 -23.46 -5.98
N ALA A 185 3.95 -24.20 -7.02
CA ALA A 185 4.03 -25.65 -7.03
C ALA A 185 5.50 -26.10 -6.95
N ASP A 186 5.75 -27.25 -6.33
CA ASP A 186 7.10 -27.85 -6.17
C ASP A 186 8.11 -26.91 -5.44
N ALA A 187 7.58 -25.91 -4.72
CA ALA A 187 8.31 -24.85 -4.02
C ALA A 187 9.03 -23.85 -4.94
N ASP A 188 8.76 -23.83 -6.23
CA ASP A 188 9.31 -22.85 -7.17
C ASP A 188 8.95 -21.42 -6.76
N GLY A 189 9.87 -20.48 -6.98
CA GLY A 189 9.69 -19.09 -6.58
C GLY A 189 9.04 -18.23 -7.68
N TYR A 190 7.98 -17.51 -7.36
CA TYR A 190 7.26 -16.62 -8.28
C TYR A 190 7.17 -15.19 -7.76
N ILE A 191 7.14 -14.23 -8.70
CA ILE A 191 6.68 -12.86 -8.48
C ILE A 191 5.50 -12.60 -9.42
N LYS A 192 4.43 -12.02 -8.89
CA LYS A 192 3.28 -11.52 -9.67
C LYS A 192 3.00 -10.06 -9.32
N THR A 193 2.52 -9.31 -10.31
CA THR A 193 2.00 -7.97 -10.07
C THR A 193 0.48 -7.93 -10.26
N TYR A 194 -0.15 -7.03 -9.53
CA TYR A 194 -1.59 -6.83 -9.49
C TYR A 194 -1.92 -5.35 -9.53
N THR A 195 -3.06 -5.02 -10.12
CA THR A 195 -3.77 -3.78 -9.81
C THR A 195 -4.91 -4.11 -8.85
N ILE A 196 -5.09 -3.26 -7.82
CA ILE A 196 -6.21 -3.35 -6.87
C ILE A 196 -6.86 -1.96 -6.83
N SER A 197 -8.16 -1.89 -7.16
CA SER A 197 -8.89 -0.62 -7.09
C SER A 197 -8.94 -0.06 -5.67
N ALA A 198 -9.03 1.26 -5.52
CA ALA A 198 -9.02 1.94 -4.23
C ALA A 198 -10.13 1.45 -3.27
N ASP A 199 -11.30 1.08 -3.81
CA ASP A 199 -12.41 0.48 -3.06
C ASP A 199 -12.22 -1.01 -2.74
N GLY A 200 -11.18 -1.65 -3.32
CA GLY A 200 -10.89 -3.07 -3.15
C GLY A 200 -11.77 -4.01 -3.97
N GLU A 201 -12.74 -3.52 -4.75
CA GLU A 201 -13.70 -4.38 -5.47
C GLU A 201 -13.07 -5.16 -6.63
N THR A 202 -12.02 -4.61 -7.23
CA THR A 202 -11.37 -5.21 -8.39
C THR A 202 -9.92 -5.55 -8.10
N ILE A 203 -9.56 -6.82 -8.29
CA ILE A 203 -8.19 -7.34 -8.21
C ILE A 203 -7.86 -7.92 -9.59
N THR A 204 -6.83 -7.41 -10.27
CA THR A 204 -6.44 -7.86 -11.61
C THR A 204 -4.96 -8.26 -11.64
N SER A 205 -4.65 -9.47 -12.09
CA SER A 205 -3.26 -9.89 -12.31
C SER A 205 -2.74 -9.25 -13.59
N VAL A 206 -1.57 -8.57 -13.48
CA VAL A 206 -0.95 -7.83 -14.59
C VAL A 206 0.18 -8.62 -15.23
N TRP A 207 1.11 -9.13 -14.40
CA TRP A 207 2.32 -9.77 -14.87
C TRP A 207 2.77 -10.87 -13.91
N SER A 208 3.58 -11.84 -14.41
CA SER A 208 4.12 -12.92 -13.60
C SER A 208 5.45 -13.41 -14.15
N MET A 209 6.39 -13.69 -13.26
CA MET A 209 7.64 -14.39 -13.59
C MET A 209 7.97 -15.41 -12.51
N GLU A 210 8.71 -16.42 -12.92
CA GLU A 210 9.35 -17.38 -12.04
C GLU A 210 10.77 -16.90 -11.74
N HIS A 211 11.08 -16.64 -10.48
CA HIS A 211 12.39 -16.14 -10.08
C HIS A 211 13.34 -17.26 -9.66
N ASP A 212 12.82 -18.43 -9.32
CA ASP A 212 13.60 -19.62 -9.00
C ASP A 212 12.84 -20.91 -9.38
N LEU A 213 13.51 -21.79 -10.16
CA LEU A 213 12.95 -23.02 -10.72
C LEU A 213 13.03 -24.23 -9.77
N ASN A 214 13.66 -24.08 -8.60
CA ASN A 214 13.91 -25.23 -7.72
C ASN A 214 13.43 -25.02 -6.29
N ASN A 215 13.58 -23.81 -5.76
CA ASN A 215 13.12 -23.47 -4.42
C ASN A 215 13.06 -21.95 -4.26
N GLY A 216 11.92 -21.41 -3.92
CA GLY A 216 11.67 -19.97 -3.69
C GLY A 216 10.79 -19.78 -2.47
N THR A 217 11.30 -20.22 -1.30
CA THR A 217 10.57 -20.17 -0.03
C THR A 217 11.06 -19.04 0.86
N TRP A 218 10.27 -18.65 1.89
CA TRP A 218 10.62 -17.60 2.84
C TRP A 218 10.92 -16.27 2.14
N ASN A 219 10.02 -15.89 1.25
CA ASN A 219 10.16 -14.68 0.47
C ASN A 219 9.95 -13.44 1.33
N ASP A 220 10.84 -12.45 1.15
CA ASP A 220 10.70 -11.10 1.72
C ASP A 220 11.10 -10.08 0.65
N LEU A 221 10.11 -9.33 0.17
CA LEU A 221 10.23 -8.38 -0.94
C LEU A 221 10.18 -6.95 -0.39
N ILE A 222 11.14 -6.12 -0.77
CA ILE A 222 11.19 -4.72 -0.37
C ILE A 222 11.46 -3.81 -1.59
N LEU A 223 10.95 -2.58 -1.51
CA LEU A 223 11.30 -1.51 -2.42
C LEU A 223 12.67 -0.92 -2.04
N ILE A 224 13.61 -0.85 -3.01
CA ILE A 224 14.89 -0.15 -2.84
C ILE A 224 14.79 1.26 -3.39
N ASP A 225 14.33 1.39 -4.63
CA ASP A 225 14.19 2.64 -5.35
C ASP A 225 12.99 2.52 -6.30
N LYS A 226 12.52 3.59 -6.84
CA LYS A 226 11.32 3.79 -7.65
C LYS A 226 10.78 2.56 -8.42
N ASN A 227 11.65 1.81 -9.11
CA ASN A 227 11.30 0.60 -9.86
C ASN A 227 12.19 -0.60 -9.49
N THR A 228 13.13 -0.45 -8.55
CA THR A 228 14.06 -1.49 -8.16
C THR A 228 13.63 -2.11 -6.84
N TYR A 229 13.47 -3.40 -6.84
CA TYR A 229 13.04 -4.20 -5.70
C TYR A 229 14.11 -5.22 -5.35
N ALA A 230 14.26 -5.51 -4.07
CA ALA A 230 15.07 -6.64 -3.60
C ALA A 230 14.17 -7.71 -3.00
N LEU A 231 14.44 -8.95 -3.37
CA LEU A 231 13.82 -10.14 -2.81
C LEU A 231 14.89 -10.96 -2.10
N SER A 232 14.72 -11.19 -0.79
CA SER A 232 15.43 -12.25 -0.09
C SER A 232 14.58 -13.50 -0.05
N TYR A 233 15.19 -14.67 -0.21
CA TYR A 233 14.47 -15.95 -0.19
C TYR A 233 15.41 -17.13 0.09
N THR A 234 14.85 -18.26 0.45
CA THR A 234 15.57 -19.54 0.50
C THR A 234 15.44 -20.23 -0.84
N GLY A 235 16.58 -20.44 -1.48
CA GLY A 235 16.67 -21.09 -2.78
C GLY A 235 17.20 -22.52 -2.73
N ASN A 236 17.75 -22.99 -3.85
CA ASN A 236 18.28 -24.35 -3.99
C ASN A 236 19.30 -24.68 -2.89
N GLY A 237 19.26 -25.90 -2.36
CA GLY A 237 20.13 -26.37 -1.29
C GLY A 237 19.79 -25.79 0.10
N SER A 238 18.68 -25.08 0.23
CA SER A 238 18.31 -24.30 1.42
C SER A 238 19.28 -23.13 1.70
N ASP A 239 19.96 -22.64 0.67
CA ASP A 239 20.82 -21.48 0.77
C ASP A 239 20.00 -20.18 0.71
N GLY A 240 20.48 -19.13 1.40
CA GLY A 240 19.88 -17.80 1.34
C GLY A 240 20.32 -17.04 0.09
N TYR A 241 19.36 -16.48 -0.63
CA TYR A 241 19.57 -15.68 -1.83
C TYR A 241 19.03 -14.26 -1.65
N ILE A 242 19.67 -13.32 -2.35
CA ILE A 242 19.14 -11.98 -2.59
C ILE A 242 19.20 -11.73 -4.09
N LYS A 243 18.07 -11.34 -4.68
CA LYS A 243 17.96 -10.89 -6.08
C LYS A 243 17.35 -9.50 -6.14
N THR A 244 17.75 -8.73 -7.14
CA THR A 244 17.09 -7.47 -7.48
C THR A 244 16.30 -7.62 -8.76
N PHE A 245 15.16 -6.92 -8.82
CA PHE A 245 14.27 -6.89 -9.98
C PHE A 245 13.92 -5.45 -10.30
N ASP A 246 13.90 -5.14 -11.59
CA ASP A 246 13.23 -3.96 -12.08
C ASP A 246 11.80 -4.38 -12.44
N ILE A 247 10.86 -4.04 -11.58
CA ILE A 247 9.43 -4.22 -11.87
C ILE A 247 8.98 -2.89 -12.46
N VAL A 248 8.95 -2.83 -13.79
CA VAL A 248 8.31 -1.72 -14.48
C VAL A 248 6.83 -1.91 -14.24
N SER A 249 6.26 -1.09 -13.39
CA SER A 249 4.85 -1.08 -13.13
C SER A 249 4.12 -0.84 -14.45
N GLY A 250 3.14 -1.67 -14.75
CA GLY A 250 2.25 -1.47 -15.89
C GLY A 250 1.18 -0.45 -15.55
N ASP A 251 1.55 0.67 -14.85
CA ASP A 251 0.62 1.76 -14.61
C ASP A 251 0.02 2.21 -15.93
N VAL A 252 -1.26 1.88 -16.10
CA VAL A 252 -2.04 2.24 -17.27
C VAL A 252 -2.93 3.46 -16.98
N THR A 253 -2.87 3.99 -15.78
CA THR A 253 -3.58 5.19 -15.33
C THR A 253 -2.64 6.38 -15.39
N GLY A 254 -2.86 7.31 -16.32
CA GLY A 254 -2.08 8.56 -16.34
C GLY A 254 -2.40 9.45 -15.13
N PRO A 255 -1.50 10.39 -14.81
CA PRO A 255 -1.65 11.27 -13.67
C PRO A 255 -2.93 12.11 -13.78
N ALA A 256 -3.57 12.32 -12.64
CA ALA A 256 -4.81 13.10 -12.54
C ALA A 256 -4.66 14.26 -11.55
N ILE A 257 -5.36 15.35 -11.80
CA ILE A 257 -5.50 16.45 -10.84
C ILE A 257 -6.46 16.00 -9.74
N SER A 258 -5.91 15.73 -8.55
CA SER A 258 -6.67 15.25 -7.39
C SER A 258 -7.32 16.37 -6.58
N ASN A 259 -6.76 17.59 -6.64
CA ASN A 259 -7.30 18.76 -5.96
C ASN A 259 -6.90 20.06 -6.67
N SER A 260 -7.74 21.09 -6.57
CA SER A 260 -7.45 22.42 -7.07
C SER A 260 -8.03 23.51 -6.17
N SER A 261 -7.34 24.64 -6.07
CA SER A 261 -7.82 25.81 -5.32
C SER A 261 -7.38 27.11 -5.97
N ILE A 262 -8.28 28.09 -6.00
CA ILE A 262 -8.01 29.44 -6.53
C ILE A 262 -7.55 30.35 -5.39
N ALA A 263 -6.51 31.16 -5.64
CA ALA A 263 -6.08 32.19 -4.71
C ALA A 263 -7.19 33.25 -4.47
N TYR A 264 -7.24 33.81 -3.29
CA TYR A 264 -8.27 34.79 -2.90
C TYR A 264 -8.31 36.03 -3.81
N ASP A 265 -7.18 36.41 -4.37
CA ASP A 265 -7.04 37.54 -5.29
C ASP A 265 -7.28 37.16 -6.77
N ASN A 266 -7.65 35.90 -7.04
CA ASN A 266 -7.86 35.33 -8.37
C ASN A 266 -6.63 35.42 -9.31
N SER A 267 -5.43 35.58 -8.75
CA SER A 267 -4.21 35.70 -9.56
C SER A 267 -3.64 34.35 -9.99
N THR A 268 -3.87 33.30 -9.19
CA THR A 268 -3.31 31.96 -9.40
C THR A 268 -4.30 30.87 -9.03
N ILE A 269 -4.01 29.66 -9.54
CA ILE A 269 -4.66 28.42 -9.14
C ILE A 269 -3.60 27.40 -8.75
N SER A 270 -3.78 26.75 -7.61
CA SER A 270 -2.95 25.65 -7.15
C SER A 270 -3.56 24.33 -7.57
N LEU A 271 -2.73 23.42 -8.06
CA LEU A 271 -3.09 22.06 -8.48
C LEU A 271 -2.28 21.05 -7.70
N LEU A 272 -2.93 19.98 -7.24
CA LEU A 272 -2.29 18.81 -6.68
C LEU A 272 -2.55 17.62 -7.61
N PHE A 273 -1.49 16.97 -8.07
CA PHE A 273 -1.60 15.68 -8.76
C PHE A 273 -1.59 14.53 -7.77
N ASN A 274 -2.22 13.41 -8.15
CA ASN A 274 -2.20 12.16 -7.36
C ASN A 274 -0.82 11.49 -7.34
N GLU A 275 0.09 11.86 -8.26
CA GLU A 275 1.41 11.25 -8.43
C GLU A 275 2.43 12.23 -9.04
N ALA A 276 3.70 11.77 -9.20
CA ALA A 276 4.74 12.54 -9.84
C ALA A 276 4.48 12.73 -11.34
N VAL A 277 4.66 13.95 -11.85
CA VAL A 277 4.37 14.31 -13.24
C VAL A 277 5.58 14.89 -13.96
N TYR A 278 5.65 14.59 -15.26
CA TYR A 278 6.73 14.97 -16.18
C TYR A 278 6.16 15.46 -17.50
N ASN A 279 6.91 16.31 -18.22
CA ASN A 279 6.46 16.75 -19.55
C ASN A 279 7.01 15.87 -20.70
N THR A 280 7.69 14.76 -20.36
CA THR A 280 8.10 13.73 -21.33
C THR A 280 7.70 12.34 -20.86
N ASN A 281 7.45 11.45 -21.81
CA ASN A 281 7.16 10.03 -21.51
C ASN A 281 8.38 9.21 -21.08
N ALA A 282 9.52 9.86 -20.91
CA ALA A 282 10.78 9.25 -20.45
C ALA A 282 11.10 9.54 -18.99
N ASN A 283 10.08 9.83 -18.17
CA ASN A 283 10.23 10.13 -16.73
C ASN A 283 11.20 11.28 -16.47
N SER A 284 11.11 12.32 -17.27
CA SER A 284 12.01 13.49 -17.18
C SER A 284 11.32 14.77 -17.67
N GLY A 285 11.92 15.90 -17.32
CA GLY A 285 11.42 17.22 -17.71
C GLY A 285 10.39 17.78 -16.71
N ALA A 286 10.49 19.09 -16.49
CA ALA A 286 9.55 19.83 -15.65
C ALA A 286 8.34 20.25 -16.49
N LEU A 287 7.15 20.32 -15.87
CA LEU A 287 5.97 20.85 -16.51
C LEU A 287 6.17 22.34 -16.88
N GLU A 288 5.61 22.72 -18.01
CA GLU A 288 5.58 24.08 -18.54
C GLU A 288 4.15 24.62 -18.58
N ALA A 289 3.97 25.94 -18.64
CA ALA A 289 2.65 26.55 -18.75
C ALA A 289 1.86 26.05 -19.98
N GLY A 290 2.58 25.71 -21.05
CA GLY A 290 2.02 25.15 -22.27
C GLY A 290 1.43 23.74 -22.14
N ASP A 291 1.70 23.04 -21.05
CA ASP A 291 1.16 21.70 -20.80
C ASP A 291 -0.30 21.74 -20.30
N PHE A 292 -0.87 22.94 -20.09
CA PHE A 292 -2.21 23.16 -19.58
C PHE A 292 -3.04 24.05 -20.49
N VAL A 293 -4.34 23.76 -20.56
CA VAL A 293 -5.34 24.62 -21.19
C VAL A 293 -6.33 25.10 -20.13
N LEU A 294 -6.55 26.42 -20.12
CA LEU A 294 -7.54 27.09 -19.28
C LEU A 294 -8.78 27.40 -20.10
N ALA A 295 -9.95 27.21 -19.54
CA ALA A 295 -11.21 27.71 -20.05
C ALA A 295 -11.96 28.43 -18.93
N LEU A 296 -12.67 29.53 -19.28
CA LEU A 296 -13.48 30.28 -18.34
C LEU A 296 -14.88 30.43 -18.94
N SER A 297 -15.91 30.14 -18.16
CA SER A 297 -17.30 30.28 -18.54
C SER A 297 -18.10 30.98 -17.45
N GLY A 298 -19.23 31.57 -17.82
CA GLY A 298 -20.04 32.37 -16.89
C GLY A 298 -19.42 33.72 -16.54
N GLY A 299 -20.09 34.47 -15.69
CA GLY A 299 -19.64 35.74 -15.13
C GLY A 299 -19.33 36.87 -16.13
N THR A 300 -18.52 37.84 -15.71
CA THR A 300 -18.16 39.04 -16.49
C THR A 300 -16.67 39.13 -16.81
N ALA A 301 -15.82 38.37 -16.13
CA ALA A 301 -14.39 38.30 -16.43
C ALA A 301 -14.11 37.40 -17.63
N THR A 302 -12.96 37.63 -18.29
CA THR A 302 -12.47 36.81 -19.40
C THR A 302 -11.03 36.44 -19.20
N LEU A 303 -10.57 35.34 -19.82
CA LEU A 303 -9.15 34.99 -19.87
C LEU A 303 -8.42 35.83 -20.92
N THR A 304 -7.23 36.32 -20.60
CA THR A 304 -6.34 36.99 -21.58
C THR A 304 -5.59 35.95 -22.44
N SER A 305 -5.48 34.72 -21.95
CA SER A 305 -4.88 33.58 -22.64
C SER A 305 -5.52 32.28 -22.13
N THR A 306 -5.65 31.31 -23.01
CA THR A 306 -6.01 29.92 -22.64
C THR A 306 -4.83 29.13 -22.10
N THR A 307 -3.61 29.66 -22.19
CA THR A 307 -2.42 29.09 -21.55
C THR A 307 -2.15 29.86 -20.25
N PRO A 308 -1.83 29.20 -19.14
CA PRO A 308 -1.41 29.87 -17.91
C PRO A 308 -0.30 30.90 -18.14
N THR A 309 -0.33 32.01 -17.44
CA THR A 309 0.67 33.08 -17.57
C THR A 309 1.99 32.73 -16.91
N SER A 310 2.00 31.76 -15.99
CA SER A 310 3.19 31.24 -15.30
C SER A 310 2.90 29.86 -14.74
N ILE A 311 3.95 29.12 -14.42
CA ILE A 311 3.93 27.88 -13.65
C ILE A 311 5.05 27.90 -12.61
N ALA A 312 4.76 27.43 -11.40
CA ALA A 312 5.74 27.21 -10.34
C ALA A 312 5.44 25.92 -9.60
N VAL A 313 6.47 25.20 -9.20
CA VAL A 313 6.37 24.03 -8.31
C VAL A 313 6.40 24.55 -6.88
N SER A 314 5.37 24.25 -6.10
CA SER A 314 5.25 24.69 -4.70
C SER A 314 5.86 23.68 -3.74
N SER A 315 5.54 22.38 -3.88
CA SER A 315 6.16 21.25 -3.17
C SER A 315 5.68 19.93 -3.77
N GLY A 316 6.55 18.92 -3.89
CA GLY A 316 6.19 17.58 -4.36
C GLY A 316 5.41 17.58 -5.69
N TYR A 317 4.13 17.25 -5.65
CA TYR A 317 3.22 17.19 -6.81
C TYR A 317 2.31 18.44 -6.92
N ASN A 318 2.63 19.51 -6.17
CA ASN A 318 1.88 20.75 -6.14
C ASN A 318 2.42 21.76 -7.15
N TYR A 319 1.56 22.27 -8.01
CA TYR A 319 1.85 23.30 -9.01
C TYR A 319 0.97 24.52 -8.80
N THR A 320 1.53 25.70 -9.02
CA THR A 320 0.79 26.95 -9.01
C THR A 320 0.83 27.55 -10.42
N LEU A 321 -0.34 27.75 -11.02
CA LEU A 321 -0.51 28.32 -12.34
C LEU A 321 -0.99 29.77 -12.24
N GLY A 322 -0.41 30.66 -13.02
CA GLY A 322 -0.86 32.06 -13.13
C GLY A 322 -2.12 32.17 -14.00
N LEU A 323 -3.13 32.88 -13.48
CA LEU A 323 -4.34 33.19 -14.20
C LEU A 323 -4.25 34.60 -14.80
N GLY A 324 -4.39 34.72 -16.12
CA GLY A 324 -4.49 36.00 -16.79
C GLY A 324 -5.96 36.39 -16.92
N LEU A 325 -6.53 37.05 -15.93
CA LEU A 325 -7.90 37.55 -15.98
C LEU A 325 -7.96 39.01 -16.48
N SER A 326 -8.97 39.31 -17.31
CA SER A 326 -9.35 40.66 -17.72
C SER A 326 -10.78 40.94 -17.26
N GLY A 327 -10.98 42.11 -16.67
CA GLY A 327 -12.22 42.46 -15.97
C GLY A 327 -12.25 41.99 -14.53
N THR A 328 -13.31 42.32 -13.79
CA THR A 328 -13.49 41.94 -12.41
C THR A 328 -14.43 40.75 -12.31
N PRO A 329 -14.00 39.60 -11.75
CA PRO A 329 -14.89 38.48 -11.52
C PRO A 329 -16.09 38.86 -10.63
N ASN A 330 -17.26 38.33 -10.94
CA ASN A 330 -18.50 38.58 -10.19
C ASN A 330 -18.94 37.36 -9.33
N GLY A 331 -18.14 36.28 -9.32
CA GLY A 331 -18.40 35.06 -8.57
C GLY A 331 -19.29 34.05 -9.30
N SER A 332 -19.66 34.29 -10.57
CA SER A 332 -20.38 33.34 -11.40
C SER A 332 -19.45 32.64 -12.44
N GLU A 333 -18.18 33.01 -12.41
CA GLU A 333 -17.18 32.41 -13.28
C GLU A 333 -16.86 30.98 -12.83
N VAL A 334 -16.77 30.07 -13.82
CA VAL A 334 -16.29 28.72 -13.67
C VAL A 334 -15.02 28.56 -14.50
N ILE A 335 -13.89 28.28 -13.84
CA ILE A 335 -12.63 27.99 -14.50
C ILE A 335 -12.48 26.46 -14.62
N THR A 336 -12.06 26.03 -15.81
CA THR A 336 -11.71 24.63 -16.10
C THR A 336 -10.24 24.58 -16.50
N ILE A 337 -9.51 23.61 -15.99
CA ILE A 337 -8.10 23.37 -16.30
C ILE A 337 -7.96 21.94 -16.74
N VAL A 338 -7.40 21.72 -17.91
CA VAL A 338 -7.13 20.39 -18.44
C VAL A 338 -5.69 20.29 -18.93
N PRO A 339 -5.04 19.13 -18.77
CA PRO A 339 -3.77 18.84 -19.45
C PRO A 339 -3.93 18.89 -20.97
N VAL A 340 -2.90 19.38 -21.65
CA VAL A 340 -2.79 19.23 -23.10
C VAL A 340 -2.55 17.75 -23.42
N GLN A 341 -3.17 17.26 -24.48
CA GLN A 341 -3.03 15.86 -24.88
C GLN A 341 -1.55 15.48 -25.07
N ASN A 342 -1.12 14.42 -24.40
CA ASN A 342 0.27 13.91 -24.43
C ASN A 342 1.34 14.95 -24.02
N ALA A 343 1.01 15.85 -23.11
CA ALA A 343 1.95 16.84 -22.57
C ALA A 343 2.35 16.58 -21.13
N ILE A 344 1.54 15.81 -20.36
CA ILE A 344 1.81 15.46 -18.98
C ILE A 344 1.78 13.94 -18.84
N PHE A 345 2.83 13.38 -18.28
CA PHE A 345 3.02 11.95 -18.13
C PHE A 345 3.38 11.60 -16.68
N ASP A 346 3.05 10.39 -16.28
CA ASP A 346 3.58 9.78 -15.08
C ASP A 346 5.03 9.30 -15.25
N ALA A 347 5.51 8.64 -14.23
CA ALA A 347 6.83 8.03 -14.21
C ALA A 347 7.00 6.87 -15.20
N ASN A 348 5.91 6.25 -15.62
CA ASN A 348 5.88 5.10 -16.54
C ASN A 348 5.66 5.53 -18.00
N GLY A 349 5.45 6.82 -18.24
CA GLY A 349 5.21 7.36 -19.55
C GLY A 349 3.74 7.30 -19.97
N THR A 350 2.80 7.04 -19.04
CA THR A 350 1.37 7.10 -19.30
C THR A 350 0.90 8.55 -19.27
N ALA A 351 0.15 8.97 -20.29
CA ALA A 351 -0.29 10.35 -20.41
C ALA A 351 -1.50 10.64 -19.51
N SER A 352 -1.53 11.85 -18.93
CA SER A 352 -2.69 12.38 -18.21
C SER A 352 -3.93 12.46 -19.11
N SER A 353 -5.11 12.22 -18.51
CA SER A 353 -6.39 12.43 -19.19
C SER A 353 -6.59 13.91 -19.56
N THR A 354 -7.20 14.16 -20.71
CA THR A 354 -7.64 15.50 -21.13
C THR A 354 -9.08 15.81 -20.69
N THR A 355 -9.71 14.91 -19.92
CA THR A 355 -11.03 15.11 -19.31
C THR A 355 -10.87 15.36 -17.82
N GLN A 356 -11.59 16.33 -17.31
CA GLN A 356 -11.64 16.69 -15.90
C GLN A 356 -12.93 16.14 -15.26
#